data_640c01f7ed383176c7f194277fb6f1c0
#
_entry.id   640c01f7ed383176c7f194277fb6f1c0
#
_cell.length_a   1.000
_cell.length_b   1.000
_cell.length_c   1.000
_cell.angle_alpha   90.00
_cell.angle_beta   90.00
_cell.angle_gamma   90.00
#
_symmetry.space_group_name_H-M   'P 1'
#
loop_
_entity.id
_entity.type
_entity.pdbx_description
1 polymer ?
#
loop_
_entity_poly.entity_id
_entity_poly.type
_entity_poly.pdbx_seq_one_letter_code
_entity_poly.pdbx_strand_id
1 'polypeptide(L)'
;MLITGFPAGVFQTNCYVVATGPGADAVVIDPGQDAVEPLKQLLAEHRLNPVAVLLTHGHLDHTWTAQPFADEYGIPVHIHEGDRPMLADPAVGIGAALGAMIGDQVFVEPEKVIDLVDSEPVTLAGITFGVDHAPGHSAGSIVFTVEAPAVDGAGAPVEGETVTVAFDGDVLFQGSIGRTDLPGGSHEQLLGSIAAKLLPLRDDTVVLPGHGPATTIGRERASNPFLQGLTGTETPAERKGRFGL
;
A
#
# COMPACT_ATOMS: atom_id res chain seq x y z
N MET A 1 11.12 -13.21 -9.04
CA MET A 1 10.86 -12.23 -7.95
C MET A 1 10.24 -12.98 -6.80
N LEU A 2 10.57 -12.65 -5.56
CA LEU A 2 9.92 -13.16 -4.35
C LEU A 2 9.02 -12.05 -3.80
N ILE A 3 7.73 -12.31 -3.70
CA ILE A 3 6.75 -11.48 -3.02
C ILE A 3 6.06 -12.37 -2.00
N THR A 4 6.16 -12.02 -0.74
CA THR A 4 5.59 -12.77 0.38
C THR A 4 5.10 -11.81 1.45
N GLY A 5 4.32 -12.28 2.41
CA GLY A 5 3.81 -11.42 3.46
C GLY A 5 2.93 -12.18 4.45
N PHE A 6 2.45 -11.46 5.44
CA PHE A 6 1.58 -11.99 6.50
C PHE A 6 0.69 -10.88 7.04
N PRO A 7 -0.49 -11.20 7.57
CA PRO A 7 -1.31 -10.23 8.29
C PRO A 7 -0.71 -9.97 9.68
N ALA A 8 -0.48 -8.70 10.01
CA ALA A 8 0.18 -8.25 11.23
C ALA A 8 -0.83 -7.76 12.28
N GLY A 9 -0.58 -8.11 13.53
CA GLY A 9 -1.28 -7.63 14.72
C GLY A 9 -2.79 -7.85 14.73
N VAL A 10 -3.47 -7.11 15.59
CA VAL A 10 -4.94 -7.24 15.77
C VAL A 10 -5.73 -6.65 14.61
N PHE A 11 -5.13 -5.72 13.87
CA PHE A 11 -5.75 -5.09 12.69
C PHE A 11 -5.66 -5.95 11.44
N GLN A 12 -4.82 -7.01 11.46
CA GLN A 12 -4.59 -7.91 10.32
C GLN A 12 -4.13 -7.16 9.06
N THR A 13 -3.29 -6.14 9.27
CA THR A 13 -2.70 -5.36 8.17
C THR A 13 -1.68 -6.22 7.42
N ASN A 14 -1.83 -6.33 6.13
CA ASN A 14 -0.92 -7.11 5.30
C ASN A 14 0.45 -6.42 5.21
N CYS A 15 1.44 -7.00 5.87
CA CYS A 15 2.84 -6.63 5.73
C CYS A 15 3.49 -7.46 4.63
N TYR A 16 4.11 -6.80 3.65
CA TYR A 16 4.74 -7.51 2.52
C TYR A 16 6.26 -7.37 2.53
N VAL A 17 6.93 -8.35 1.92
CA VAL A 17 8.36 -8.36 1.66
C VAL A 17 8.59 -8.67 0.19
N VAL A 18 9.36 -7.81 -0.48
CA VAL A 18 9.62 -7.90 -1.93
C VAL A 18 11.14 -7.99 -2.15
N ALA A 19 11.58 -8.98 -2.89
CA ALA A 19 12.99 -9.19 -3.25
C ALA A 19 13.12 -9.75 -4.67
N THR A 20 14.29 -9.63 -5.27
CA THR A 20 14.56 -10.27 -6.57
C THR A 20 14.58 -11.79 -6.48
N GLY A 21 14.84 -12.36 -5.31
CA GLY A 21 14.84 -13.78 -5.00
C GLY A 21 15.38 -14.07 -3.61
N PRO A 22 15.43 -15.34 -3.19
CA PRO A 22 16.04 -15.73 -1.92
C PRO A 22 17.53 -15.31 -1.85
N GLY A 23 17.97 -14.86 -0.68
CA GLY A 23 19.35 -14.43 -0.44
C GLY A 23 19.68 -13.01 -0.95
N ALA A 24 18.69 -12.28 -1.45
CA ALA A 24 18.85 -10.93 -1.98
C ALA A 24 18.52 -9.85 -0.95
N ASP A 25 18.77 -8.59 -1.33
CA ASP A 25 18.22 -7.44 -0.65
C ASP A 25 16.69 -7.42 -0.80
N ALA A 26 16.00 -6.88 0.20
CA ALA A 26 14.55 -6.86 0.25
C ALA A 26 14.00 -5.50 0.70
N VAL A 27 12.79 -5.21 0.25
CA VAL A 27 11.99 -4.06 0.67
C VAL A 27 10.84 -4.59 1.51
N VAL A 28 10.58 -3.95 2.65
CA VAL A 28 9.42 -4.23 3.51
C VAL A 28 8.35 -3.19 3.23
N ILE A 29 7.10 -3.61 3.11
CA ILE A 29 5.96 -2.72 2.88
C ILE A 29 5.00 -2.86 4.06
N ASP A 30 4.60 -1.73 4.65
CA ASP A 30 3.62 -1.60 5.72
C ASP A 30 3.88 -2.53 6.93
N PRO A 31 4.99 -2.36 7.66
CA PRO A 31 5.23 -3.11 8.88
C PRO A 31 4.31 -2.63 10.02
N GLY A 32 3.13 -3.23 10.08
CA GLY A 32 2.08 -2.90 11.03
C GLY A 32 2.36 -3.34 12.46
N GLN A 33 1.29 -3.43 13.26
CA GLN A 33 1.39 -3.84 14.66
C GLN A 33 1.98 -5.25 14.78
N ASP A 34 2.89 -5.45 15.73
CA ASP A 34 3.53 -6.74 16.04
C ASP A 34 4.28 -7.39 14.84
N ALA A 35 4.63 -6.61 13.81
CA ALA A 35 5.27 -7.14 12.62
C ALA A 35 6.76 -7.50 12.79
N VAL A 36 7.48 -6.98 13.79
CA VAL A 36 8.96 -7.11 13.91
C VAL A 36 9.41 -8.57 13.94
N GLU A 37 8.85 -9.37 14.85
CA GLU A 37 9.30 -10.76 15.00
C GLU A 37 8.91 -11.65 13.82
N PRO A 38 7.67 -11.59 13.27
CA PRO A 38 7.33 -12.28 12.02
C PRO A 38 8.21 -11.85 10.84
N LEU A 39 8.55 -10.56 10.70
CA LEU A 39 9.47 -10.08 9.68
C LEU A 39 10.86 -10.71 9.83
N LYS A 40 11.43 -10.69 11.04
CA LYS A 40 12.75 -11.32 11.29
C LYS A 40 12.76 -12.80 10.92
N GLN A 41 11.68 -13.53 11.25
CA GLN A 41 11.55 -14.94 10.88
C GLN A 41 11.51 -15.12 9.36
N LEU A 42 10.69 -14.34 8.65
CA LEU A 42 10.54 -14.39 7.21
C LEU A 42 11.85 -14.01 6.49
N LEU A 43 12.51 -12.95 6.94
CA LEU A 43 13.80 -12.54 6.41
C LEU A 43 14.85 -13.64 6.59
N ALA A 44 14.91 -14.29 7.76
CA ALA A 44 15.82 -15.39 8.03
C ALA A 44 15.52 -16.63 7.18
N GLU A 45 14.24 -17.02 7.04
CA GLU A 45 13.79 -18.16 6.23
C GLU A 45 14.27 -18.04 4.78
N HIS A 46 14.10 -16.85 4.19
CA HIS A 46 14.49 -16.58 2.82
C HIS A 46 15.89 -16.01 2.69
N ARG A 47 16.63 -15.81 3.79
CA ARG A 47 17.99 -15.22 3.84
C ARG A 47 18.04 -13.83 3.20
N LEU A 48 17.04 -13.02 3.46
CA LEU A 48 16.89 -11.68 2.90
C LEU A 48 17.60 -10.63 3.78
N ASN A 49 18.09 -9.56 3.16
CA ASN A 49 18.65 -8.40 3.82
C ASN A 49 17.72 -7.20 3.59
N PRO A 50 17.02 -6.66 4.61
CA PRO A 50 16.15 -5.52 4.40
C PRO A 50 16.99 -4.25 4.15
N VAL A 51 16.61 -3.46 3.14
CA VAL A 51 17.33 -2.23 2.77
C VAL A 51 16.46 -0.98 2.77
N ALA A 52 15.15 -1.14 2.83
CA ALA A 52 14.20 -0.02 2.93
C ALA A 52 12.84 -0.50 3.45
N VAL A 53 12.10 0.43 4.03
CA VAL A 53 10.67 0.31 4.29
C VAL A 53 9.91 1.25 3.35
N LEU A 54 8.87 0.76 2.67
CA LEU A 54 7.90 1.55 1.94
C LEU A 54 6.59 1.59 2.73
N LEU A 55 6.01 2.76 2.89
CA LEU A 55 4.70 2.93 3.51
C LEU A 55 3.69 3.38 2.46
N THR A 56 2.61 2.62 2.33
CA THR A 56 1.52 2.98 1.43
C THR A 56 0.81 4.23 1.93
N HIS A 57 0.68 4.38 3.25
CA HIS A 57 0.12 5.57 3.89
C HIS A 57 0.50 5.62 5.38
N GLY A 58 0.07 6.69 6.07
CA GLY A 58 0.52 6.98 7.43
C GLY A 58 -0.33 6.43 8.56
N HIS A 59 -1.42 5.70 8.32
CA HIS A 59 -2.24 5.18 9.40
C HIS A 59 -1.47 4.20 10.28
N LEU A 60 -1.74 4.27 11.58
CA LEU A 60 -0.95 3.62 12.60
C LEU A 60 -0.83 2.09 12.43
N ASP A 61 -1.88 1.44 12.00
CA ASP A 61 -1.88 0.00 11.77
C ASP A 61 -0.94 -0.46 10.65
N HIS A 62 -0.56 0.44 9.71
CA HIS A 62 0.45 0.22 8.68
C HIS A 62 1.86 0.62 9.11
N THR A 63 1.97 1.56 10.05
CA THR A 63 3.25 2.18 10.42
C THR A 63 3.78 1.77 11.79
N TRP A 64 3.01 1.00 12.57
CA TRP A 64 3.22 0.77 14.00
C TRP A 64 4.64 0.36 14.37
N THR A 65 5.24 -0.52 13.57
CA THR A 65 6.60 -0.99 13.82
C THR A 65 7.62 -0.50 12.80
N ALA A 66 7.24 0.45 11.94
CA ALA A 66 8.13 0.97 10.91
C ALA A 66 9.40 1.60 11.52
N GLN A 67 9.24 2.46 12.55
CA GLN A 67 10.37 3.12 13.20
C GLN A 67 11.29 2.12 13.91
N PRO A 68 10.83 1.28 14.86
CA PRO A 68 11.75 0.39 15.56
C PRO A 68 12.41 -0.63 14.62
N PHE A 69 11.71 -1.08 13.58
CA PHE A 69 12.29 -1.97 12.58
C PHE A 69 13.35 -1.25 11.73
N ALA A 70 13.03 -0.09 11.17
CA ALA A 70 13.93 0.64 10.30
C ALA A 70 15.22 1.09 11.03
N ASP A 71 15.09 1.58 12.26
CA ASP A 71 16.23 2.04 13.05
C ASP A 71 17.12 0.88 13.50
N GLU A 72 16.55 -0.30 13.82
CA GLU A 72 17.33 -1.50 14.15
C GLU A 72 18.24 -1.92 12.98
N TYR A 73 17.73 -1.84 11.75
CA TYR A 73 18.50 -2.19 10.54
C TYR A 73 19.27 -1.00 9.94
N GLY A 74 19.07 0.23 10.45
CA GLY A 74 19.69 1.45 9.93
C GLY A 74 19.25 1.82 8.50
N ILE A 75 18.03 1.44 8.11
CA ILE A 75 17.46 1.61 6.77
C ILE A 75 16.46 2.76 6.69
N PRO A 76 16.24 3.38 5.52
CA PRO A 76 15.26 4.46 5.36
C PRO A 76 13.82 3.92 5.34
N VAL A 77 12.91 4.78 5.80
CA VAL A 77 11.46 4.67 5.61
C VAL A 77 11.04 5.67 4.55
N HIS A 78 10.31 5.20 3.54
CA HIS A 78 9.77 6.04 2.48
C HIS A 78 8.26 6.22 2.70
N ILE A 79 7.80 7.47 2.68
CA ILE A 79 6.39 7.84 2.86
C ILE A 79 6.10 9.11 2.07
N HIS A 80 4.86 9.34 1.68
CA HIS A 80 4.45 10.60 1.08
C HIS A 80 4.36 11.72 2.15
N GLU A 81 4.78 12.95 1.79
CA GLU A 81 4.81 14.09 2.71
C GLU A 81 3.47 14.36 3.40
N GLY A 82 2.35 14.11 2.71
CA GLY A 82 0.99 14.31 3.24
C GLY A 82 0.67 13.46 4.48
N ASP A 83 1.33 12.31 4.63
CA ASP A 83 1.09 11.38 5.74
C ASP A 83 2.28 11.30 6.72
N ARG A 84 3.42 11.87 6.37
CA ARG A 84 4.62 11.87 7.21
C ARG A 84 4.39 12.34 8.65
N PRO A 85 3.56 13.38 8.94
CA PRO A 85 3.28 13.79 10.31
C PRO A 85 2.70 12.69 11.21
N MET A 86 2.02 11.69 10.62
CA MET A 86 1.42 10.57 11.36
C MET A 86 2.45 9.63 11.97
N LEU A 87 3.71 9.64 11.49
CA LEU A 87 4.78 8.80 12.04
C LEU A 87 5.13 9.18 13.48
N ALA A 88 5.09 10.47 13.80
CA ALA A 88 5.36 10.98 15.16
C ALA A 88 4.08 11.21 15.96
N ASP A 89 2.97 11.51 15.31
CA ASP A 89 1.66 11.74 15.95
C ASP A 89 0.55 10.99 15.18
N PRO A 90 0.34 9.71 15.48
CA PRO A 90 -0.72 8.93 14.84
C PRO A 90 -2.13 9.50 15.01
N ALA A 91 -2.37 10.34 16.04
CA ALA A 91 -3.68 10.96 16.26
C ALA A 91 -4.10 11.89 15.11
N VAL A 92 -3.13 12.41 14.35
CA VAL A 92 -3.38 13.20 13.14
C VAL A 92 -4.19 12.40 12.10
N GLY A 93 -3.93 11.10 11.96
CA GLY A 93 -4.62 10.25 10.98
C GLY A 93 -5.85 9.54 11.52
N ILE A 94 -5.86 9.16 12.80
CA ILE A 94 -6.95 8.35 13.36
C ILE A 94 -7.97 9.16 14.17
N GLY A 95 -7.66 10.42 14.45
CA GLY A 95 -8.50 11.30 15.26
C GLY A 95 -8.48 10.98 16.76
N ALA A 96 -8.94 11.93 17.58
CA ALA A 96 -8.85 11.85 19.04
C ALA A 96 -9.60 10.65 19.66
N ALA A 97 -10.70 10.20 19.03
CA ALA A 97 -11.48 9.08 19.55
C ALA A 97 -10.72 7.74 19.50
N LEU A 98 -9.96 7.49 18.43
CA LEU A 98 -9.11 6.32 18.29
C LEU A 98 -7.75 6.52 18.95
N GLY A 99 -7.29 7.77 19.08
CA GLY A 99 -6.07 8.11 19.80
C GLY A 99 -6.02 7.60 21.24
N ALA A 100 -7.18 7.48 21.89
CA ALA A 100 -7.28 6.88 23.23
C ALA A 100 -6.90 5.38 23.25
N MET A 101 -6.91 4.68 22.13
CA MET A 101 -6.51 3.27 22.02
C MET A 101 -4.98 3.09 22.06
N ILE A 102 -4.22 4.14 21.75
CA ILE A 102 -2.76 4.11 21.75
C ILE A 102 -2.19 4.10 23.18
N GLY A 103 -2.97 4.60 24.17
CA GLY A 103 -2.53 4.72 25.55
C GLY A 103 -1.34 5.68 25.70
N ASP A 104 -0.39 5.32 26.55
CA ASP A 104 0.81 6.11 26.82
C ASP A 104 1.98 5.79 25.85
N GLN A 105 1.71 5.11 24.73
CA GLN A 105 2.77 4.81 23.77
C GLN A 105 3.27 6.09 23.09
N VAL A 106 4.59 6.21 23.01
CA VAL A 106 5.27 7.32 22.34
C VAL A 106 5.72 6.83 20.97
N PHE A 107 5.25 7.51 19.92
CA PHE A 107 5.72 7.30 18.56
C PHE A 107 6.72 8.39 18.22
N VAL A 108 7.73 8.02 17.47
CA VAL A 108 8.75 8.94 16.96
C VAL A 108 8.98 8.67 15.48
N GLU A 109 9.36 9.70 14.76
CA GLU A 109 9.74 9.56 13.36
C GLU A 109 11.02 8.71 13.25
N PRO A 110 11.14 7.78 12.28
CA PRO A 110 12.36 7.04 12.01
C PRO A 110 13.58 7.97 11.79
N GLU A 111 14.78 7.50 12.10
CA GLU A 111 16.02 8.29 11.93
C GLU A 111 16.22 8.76 10.47
N LYS A 112 15.76 7.96 9.51
CA LYS A 112 15.89 8.25 8.08
C LYS A 112 14.52 8.16 7.40
N VAL A 113 13.96 9.30 7.02
CA VAL A 113 12.71 9.37 6.26
C VAL A 113 12.98 10.03 4.91
N ILE A 114 12.46 9.42 3.85
CA ILE A 114 12.55 9.90 2.47
C ILE A 114 11.13 10.13 1.96
N ASP A 115 10.87 11.34 1.48
CA ASP A 115 9.56 11.68 0.93
C ASP A 115 9.38 11.07 -0.46
N LEU A 116 8.23 10.46 -0.70
CA LEU A 116 7.80 9.92 -1.99
C LEU A 116 7.12 11.03 -2.81
N VAL A 117 7.39 11.04 -4.11
CA VAL A 117 6.82 12.01 -5.05
C VAL A 117 6.01 11.27 -6.11
N ASP A 118 4.80 11.79 -6.39
CA ASP A 118 3.92 11.21 -7.43
C ASP A 118 4.64 11.08 -8.76
N SER A 119 4.49 9.92 -9.38
CA SER A 119 5.06 9.60 -10.70
C SER A 119 6.60 9.59 -10.75
N GLU A 120 7.29 9.65 -9.60
CA GLU A 120 8.74 9.47 -9.52
C GLU A 120 9.06 8.05 -9.00
N PRO A 121 9.44 7.10 -9.87
CA PRO A 121 9.72 5.73 -9.44
C PRO A 121 10.96 5.65 -8.56
N VAL A 122 10.94 4.73 -7.59
CA VAL A 122 12.09 4.45 -6.71
C VAL A 122 12.68 3.08 -7.02
N THR A 123 14.02 2.99 -7.09
CA THR A 123 14.71 1.71 -7.28
C THR A 123 15.38 1.28 -5.99
N LEU A 124 14.88 0.19 -5.41
CA LEU A 124 15.32 -0.37 -4.12
C LEU A 124 15.51 -1.88 -4.27
N ALA A 125 16.52 -2.46 -3.66
CA ALA A 125 16.80 -3.89 -3.73
C ALA A 125 16.90 -4.45 -5.18
N GLY A 126 17.28 -3.60 -6.16
CA GLY A 126 17.32 -3.97 -7.58
C GLY A 126 15.94 -4.06 -8.26
N ILE A 127 14.89 -3.58 -7.59
CA ILE A 127 13.51 -3.54 -8.08
C ILE A 127 13.09 -2.09 -8.25
N THR A 128 12.49 -1.76 -9.40
CA THR A 128 11.91 -0.45 -9.62
C THR A 128 10.42 -0.48 -9.25
N PHE A 129 10.06 0.32 -8.25
CA PHE A 129 8.69 0.56 -7.84
C PHE A 129 8.16 1.81 -8.53
N GLY A 130 7.06 1.68 -9.27
CA GLY A 130 6.23 2.82 -9.66
C GLY A 130 5.60 3.43 -8.41
N VAL A 131 5.47 4.75 -8.37
CA VAL A 131 4.92 5.50 -7.23
C VAL A 131 3.76 6.33 -7.75
N ASP A 132 2.54 5.97 -7.39
CA ASP A 132 1.33 6.66 -7.78
C ASP A 132 0.63 7.24 -6.54
N HIS A 133 0.58 8.57 -6.43
CA HIS A 133 -0.18 9.23 -5.37
C HIS A 133 -1.68 9.06 -5.61
N ALA A 134 -2.35 8.42 -4.67
CA ALA A 134 -3.75 8.02 -4.74
C ALA A 134 -4.53 8.47 -3.49
N PRO A 135 -4.63 9.78 -3.23
CA PRO A 135 -5.24 10.30 -2.01
C PRO A 135 -6.74 10.02 -1.95
N GLY A 136 -7.28 10.06 -0.71
CA GLY A 136 -8.71 9.93 -0.45
C GLY A 136 -9.04 8.96 0.68
N HIS A 137 -8.25 7.92 0.92
CA HIS A 137 -8.25 7.19 2.17
C HIS A 137 -7.47 7.98 3.23
N SER A 138 -6.27 8.40 2.89
CA SER A 138 -5.47 9.41 3.57
C SER A 138 -5.02 10.48 2.58
N ALA A 139 -4.40 11.55 3.06
CA ALA A 139 -3.87 12.61 2.21
C ALA A 139 -2.62 12.17 1.42
N GLY A 140 -1.85 11.23 1.96
CA GLY A 140 -0.59 10.75 1.39
C GLY A 140 -0.63 9.32 0.87
N SER A 141 -1.79 8.73 0.61
CA SER A 141 -1.91 7.35 0.11
C SER A 141 -1.15 7.16 -1.20
N ILE A 142 -0.30 6.13 -1.25
CA ILE A 142 0.51 5.73 -2.41
C ILE A 142 0.11 4.32 -2.84
N VAL A 143 0.05 4.12 -4.14
CA VAL A 143 0.04 2.81 -4.78
C VAL A 143 1.44 2.55 -5.32
N PHE A 144 2.07 1.46 -4.89
CA PHE A 144 3.32 0.98 -5.47
C PHE A 144 3.05 -0.09 -6.51
N THR A 145 3.70 -0.01 -7.67
CA THR A 145 3.60 -1.02 -8.71
C THR A 145 4.96 -1.62 -9.04
N VAL A 146 5.01 -2.93 -9.27
CA VAL A 146 6.21 -3.63 -9.75
C VAL A 146 5.84 -4.59 -10.88
N GLU A 147 6.80 -4.84 -11.78
CA GLU A 147 6.68 -5.89 -12.79
C GLU A 147 7.29 -7.19 -12.26
N ALA A 148 6.46 -8.20 -12.05
CA ALA A 148 6.87 -9.52 -11.61
C ALA A 148 6.79 -10.53 -12.77
N PRO A 149 7.63 -11.58 -12.81
CA PRO A 149 7.44 -12.68 -13.75
C PRO A 149 6.03 -13.28 -13.59
N ALA A 150 5.32 -13.44 -14.70
CA ALA A 150 4.06 -14.17 -14.70
C ALA A 150 4.31 -15.64 -14.33
N VAL A 151 3.35 -16.25 -13.65
CA VAL A 151 3.40 -17.67 -13.31
C VAL A 151 2.22 -18.41 -13.92
N ASP A 152 2.44 -19.65 -14.34
CA ASP A 152 1.38 -20.53 -14.83
C ASP A 152 0.50 -21.06 -13.69
N GLY A 153 -0.49 -21.86 -14.03
CA GLY A 153 -1.40 -22.47 -13.06
C GLY A 153 -0.73 -23.45 -12.07
N ALA A 154 0.52 -23.84 -12.31
CA ALA A 154 1.34 -24.66 -11.42
C ALA A 154 2.32 -23.81 -10.57
N GLY A 155 2.34 -22.48 -10.78
CA GLY A 155 3.24 -21.54 -10.09
C GLY A 155 4.64 -21.45 -10.70
N ALA A 156 4.86 -22.02 -11.89
CA ALA A 156 6.14 -21.89 -12.58
C ALA A 156 6.20 -20.59 -13.41
N PRO A 157 7.36 -19.89 -13.42
CA PRO A 157 7.52 -18.68 -14.23
C PRO A 157 7.28 -18.95 -15.73
N VAL A 158 6.49 -18.09 -16.37
CA VAL A 158 6.30 -18.09 -17.82
C VAL A 158 7.39 -17.21 -18.45
N GLU A 159 8.21 -17.81 -19.30
CA GLU A 159 9.36 -17.12 -19.88
C GLU A 159 8.92 -15.91 -20.74
N GLY A 160 9.49 -14.74 -20.44
CA GLY A 160 9.22 -13.50 -21.19
C GLY A 160 7.90 -12.82 -20.87
N GLU A 161 7.08 -13.37 -19.97
CA GLU A 161 5.82 -12.73 -19.56
C GLU A 161 5.95 -12.11 -18.17
N THR A 162 5.38 -10.91 -18.02
CA THR A 162 5.28 -10.22 -16.72
C THR A 162 3.84 -9.89 -16.39
N VAL A 163 3.59 -9.75 -15.09
CA VAL A 163 2.34 -9.25 -14.54
C VAL A 163 2.67 -8.08 -13.62
N THR A 164 1.88 -7.02 -13.71
CA THR A 164 1.98 -5.91 -12.77
C THR A 164 1.39 -6.32 -11.43
N VAL A 165 2.11 -6.08 -10.36
CA VAL A 165 1.63 -6.24 -8.98
C VAL A 165 1.54 -4.86 -8.34
N ALA A 166 0.37 -4.51 -7.80
CA ALA A 166 0.10 -3.26 -7.12
C ALA A 166 -0.05 -3.51 -5.61
N PHE A 167 0.76 -2.84 -4.79
CA PHE A 167 0.58 -2.74 -3.35
C PHE A 167 -0.13 -1.42 -3.10
N ASP A 168 -1.41 -1.46 -2.85
CA ASP A 168 -2.26 -0.27 -2.88
C ASP A 168 -2.75 0.18 -1.50
N GLY A 169 -2.23 -0.45 -0.43
CA GLY A 169 -2.65 -0.12 0.92
C GLY A 169 -4.18 -0.19 1.05
N ASP A 170 -4.76 0.90 1.54
CA ASP A 170 -6.19 0.99 1.79
C ASP A 170 -6.95 1.78 0.70
N VAL A 171 -6.52 1.65 -0.56
CA VAL A 171 -7.19 2.30 -1.70
C VAL A 171 -8.29 1.42 -2.27
N LEU A 172 -7.99 0.17 -2.65
CA LEU A 172 -8.93 -0.76 -3.29
C LEU A 172 -8.86 -2.14 -2.66
N PHE A 173 -10.00 -2.67 -2.24
CA PHE A 173 -10.12 -4.01 -1.67
C PHE A 173 -10.95 -4.92 -2.56
N GLN A 174 -10.88 -6.23 -2.31
CA GLN A 174 -11.77 -7.18 -2.93
C GLN A 174 -13.24 -6.85 -2.63
N GLY A 175 -13.96 -6.32 -3.63
CA GLY A 175 -15.38 -5.96 -3.53
C GLY A 175 -15.66 -4.73 -2.66
N SER A 176 -14.63 -3.94 -2.29
CA SER A 176 -14.76 -2.73 -1.46
C SER A 176 -13.70 -1.69 -1.81
N ILE A 177 -13.70 -0.58 -1.10
CA ILE A 177 -12.68 0.48 -1.13
C ILE A 177 -12.34 0.90 0.30
N GLY A 178 -11.24 1.62 0.48
CA GLY A 178 -10.85 2.20 1.76
C GLY A 178 -11.91 3.11 2.35
N ARG A 179 -11.95 3.20 3.68
CA ARG A 179 -12.78 4.18 4.38
C ARG A 179 -12.27 5.60 4.13
N THR A 180 -13.18 6.56 4.23
CA THR A 180 -12.88 7.97 3.93
C THR A 180 -13.38 8.93 5.00
N ASP A 181 -13.72 8.41 6.17
CA ASP A 181 -14.31 9.15 7.29
C ASP A 181 -13.30 9.53 8.38
N LEU A 182 -12.02 9.17 8.19
CA LEU A 182 -10.92 9.59 9.05
C LEU A 182 -10.34 10.94 8.60
N PRO A 183 -9.55 11.63 9.45
CA PRO A 183 -8.90 12.88 9.08
C PRO A 183 -8.08 12.74 7.79
N GLY A 184 -8.24 13.69 6.86
CA GLY A 184 -7.60 13.63 5.54
C GLY A 184 -8.34 12.78 4.50
N GLY A 185 -9.39 12.03 4.90
CA GLY A 185 -10.20 11.21 4.01
C GLY A 185 -11.18 12.01 3.15
N SER A 186 -11.43 11.53 1.92
CA SER A 186 -12.41 12.10 0.98
C SER A 186 -12.88 11.02 0.00
N HIS A 187 -14.16 10.71 0.06
CA HIS A 187 -14.76 9.69 -0.81
C HIS A 187 -14.67 10.04 -2.30
N GLU A 188 -14.92 11.30 -2.64
CA GLU A 188 -14.83 11.79 -4.02
C GLU A 188 -13.39 11.67 -4.54
N GLN A 189 -12.41 12.04 -3.70
CA GLN A 189 -11.01 11.97 -4.04
C GLN A 189 -10.54 10.52 -4.19
N LEU A 190 -10.93 9.61 -3.29
CA LEU A 190 -10.60 8.20 -3.39
C LEU A 190 -11.12 7.58 -4.69
N LEU A 191 -12.38 7.82 -5.03
CA LEU A 191 -12.94 7.34 -6.31
C LEU A 191 -12.21 7.94 -7.51
N GLY A 192 -11.84 9.22 -7.45
CA GLY A 192 -11.02 9.88 -8.46
C GLY A 192 -9.63 9.25 -8.61
N SER A 193 -8.99 8.94 -7.50
CA SER A 193 -7.68 8.26 -7.46
C SER A 193 -7.76 6.85 -8.05
N ILE A 194 -8.76 6.05 -7.66
CA ILE A 194 -8.98 4.71 -8.23
C ILE A 194 -9.20 4.81 -9.75
N ALA A 195 -10.04 5.75 -10.20
CA ALA A 195 -10.32 5.93 -11.62
C ALA A 195 -9.10 6.36 -12.43
N ALA A 196 -8.21 7.19 -11.85
CA ALA A 196 -7.05 7.73 -12.53
C ALA A 196 -5.82 6.81 -12.48
N LYS A 197 -5.60 6.09 -11.36
CA LYS A 197 -4.35 5.37 -11.09
C LYS A 197 -4.52 3.84 -11.19
N LEU A 198 -5.65 3.28 -10.78
CA LEU A 198 -5.85 1.82 -10.75
C LEU A 198 -6.65 1.30 -11.96
N LEU A 199 -7.78 1.92 -12.29
CA LEU A 199 -8.61 1.45 -13.40
C LEU A 199 -7.95 1.49 -14.80
N PRO A 200 -6.93 2.32 -15.09
CA PRO A 200 -6.18 2.21 -16.34
C PRO A 200 -5.24 1.00 -16.44
N LEU A 201 -4.91 0.36 -15.31
CA LEU A 201 -4.05 -0.82 -15.29
C LEU A 201 -4.74 -2.00 -15.99
N ARG A 202 -3.94 -2.98 -16.41
CA ARG A 202 -4.42 -4.19 -17.10
C ARG A 202 -5.33 -5.02 -16.19
N ASP A 203 -6.26 -5.78 -16.76
CA ASP A 203 -7.19 -6.64 -16.01
C ASP A 203 -6.49 -7.71 -15.18
N ASP A 204 -5.34 -8.19 -15.65
CA ASP A 204 -4.52 -9.20 -14.96
C ASP A 204 -3.61 -8.62 -13.87
N THR A 205 -3.57 -7.29 -13.69
CA THR A 205 -2.83 -6.66 -12.58
C THR A 205 -3.32 -7.22 -11.25
N VAL A 206 -2.39 -7.78 -10.49
CA VAL A 206 -2.65 -8.31 -9.14
C VAL A 206 -2.63 -7.15 -8.16
N VAL A 207 -3.68 -7.02 -7.35
CA VAL A 207 -3.77 -6.03 -6.28
C VAL A 207 -3.54 -6.73 -4.94
N LEU A 208 -2.56 -6.26 -4.21
CA LEU A 208 -2.18 -6.69 -2.87
C LEU A 208 -2.54 -5.57 -1.87
N PRO A 209 -3.74 -5.63 -1.27
CA PRO A 209 -4.25 -4.55 -0.43
C PRO A 209 -3.66 -4.56 0.97
N GLY A 210 -3.85 -3.47 1.71
CA GLY A 210 -3.49 -3.35 3.12
C GLY A 210 -4.27 -4.31 4.03
N HIS A 211 -5.50 -4.66 3.65
CA HIS A 211 -6.33 -5.60 4.41
C HIS A 211 -7.04 -6.61 3.51
N GLY A 212 -7.24 -7.81 4.04
CA GLY A 212 -7.99 -8.87 3.37
C GLY A 212 -7.22 -9.54 2.22
N PRO A 213 -7.92 -10.25 1.33
CA PRO A 213 -7.30 -11.06 0.30
C PRO A 213 -6.90 -10.24 -0.94
N ALA A 214 -5.93 -10.77 -1.69
CA ALA A 214 -5.56 -10.26 -3.01
C ALA A 214 -6.74 -10.30 -3.99
N THR A 215 -6.73 -9.37 -4.94
CA THR A 215 -7.70 -9.31 -6.04
C THR A 215 -7.01 -8.96 -7.36
N THR A 216 -7.78 -8.66 -8.40
CA THR A 216 -7.25 -8.15 -9.67
C THR A 216 -8.06 -6.94 -10.15
N ILE A 217 -7.43 -6.07 -10.92
CA ILE A 217 -8.10 -4.90 -11.49
C ILE A 217 -9.31 -5.31 -12.34
N GLY A 218 -9.19 -6.36 -13.14
CA GLY A 218 -10.30 -6.86 -13.96
C GLY A 218 -11.49 -7.34 -13.15
N ARG A 219 -11.23 -8.06 -12.03
CA ARG A 219 -12.29 -8.49 -11.12
C ARG A 219 -13.01 -7.30 -10.48
N GLU A 220 -12.26 -6.35 -9.96
CA GLU A 220 -12.83 -5.20 -9.28
C GLU A 220 -13.57 -4.28 -10.26
N ARG A 221 -13.04 -4.07 -11.47
CA ARG A 221 -13.74 -3.35 -12.54
C ARG A 221 -15.09 -3.98 -12.88
N ALA A 222 -15.16 -5.31 -12.89
CA ALA A 222 -16.36 -6.04 -13.27
C ALA A 222 -17.41 -6.12 -12.14
N SER A 223 -16.98 -6.23 -10.86
CA SER A 223 -17.88 -6.64 -9.79
C SER A 223 -17.88 -5.76 -8.54
N ASN A 224 -16.91 -4.85 -8.37
CA ASN A 224 -16.86 -4.00 -7.20
C ASN A 224 -18.01 -2.97 -7.21
N PRO A 225 -18.91 -2.97 -6.20
CA PRO A 225 -20.09 -2.11 -6.20
C PRO A 225 -19.74 -0.61 -6.15
N PHE A 226 -18.59 -0.23 -5.59
CA PHE A 226 -18.15 1.16 -5.50
C PHE A 226 -17.62 1.70 -6.83
N LEU A 227 -17.21 0.83 -7.76
CA LEU A 227 -16.66 1.19 -9.05
C LEU A 227 -17.70 1.21 -10.16
N GLN A 228 -18.94 0.77 -9.87
CA GLN A 228 -20.02 0.80 -10.85
C GLN A 228 -20.34 2.25 -11.24
N GLY A 229 -20.22 2.54 -12.54
CA GLY A 229 -20.39 3.90 -13.09
C GLY A 229 -19.12 4.74 -13.16
N LEU A 230 -17.97 4.30 -12.58
CA LEU A 230 -16.67 4.92 -12.83
C LEU A 230 -16.09 4.48 -14.19
N THR A 231 -16.46 3.30 -14.64
CA THR A 231 -15.98 2.68 -15.90
C THR A 231 -16.76 3.10 -17.13
N GLY A 232 -17.84 3.91 -16.97
CA GLY A 232 -18.61 4.48 -18.09
C GLY A 232 -17.82 5.61 -18.75
N THR A 233 -17.88 5.70 -20.07
CA THR A 233 -17.29 6.73 -20.95
C THR A 233 -17.88 8.14 -20.73
N GLU A 234 -18.55 8.40 -19.61
CA GLU A 234 -19.12 9.71 -19.30
C GLU A 234 -18.04 10.68 -18.85
N THR A 235 -17.88 11.77 -19.58
CA THR A 235 -17.01 12.88 -19.21
C THR A 235 -17.50 13.55 -17.90
N PRO A 236 -16.61 14.25 -17.15
CA PRO A 236 -17.01 15.00 -15.94
C PRO A 236 -18.17 15.98 -16.15
N ALA A 237 -18.44 16.42 -17.38
CA ALA A 237 -19.53 17.29 -17.74
C ALA A 237 -20.90 16.56 -17.75
N GLU A 238 -20.93 15.28 -18.12
CA GLU A 238 -22.15 14.47 -18.21
C GLU A 238 -22.63 14.00 -16.82
N ARG A 239 -21.68 13.84 -15.86
CA ARG A 239 -22.00 13.48 -14.45
C ARG A 239 -22.75 14.60 -13.70
N LYS A 240 -22.47 15.89 -14.00
CA LYS A 240 -23.17 17.03 -13.35
C LYS A 240 -24.66 17.14 -13.70
N GLY A 241 -25.11 16.50 -14.78
CA GLY A 241 -26.51 16.52 -15.20
C GLY A 241 -27.42 15.51 -14.49
N ARG A 242 -26.88 14.50 -13.78
CA ARG A 242 -27.67 13.42 -13.15
C ARG A 242 -28.04 13.66 -11.69
N PHE A 243 -27.43 14.61 -11.01
CA PHE A 243 -27.70 14.96 -9.60
C PHE A 243 -28.20 16.41 -9.45
N GLY A 244 -28.94 16.91 -10.42
CA GLY A 244 -29.62 18.19 -10.35
C GLY A 244 -30.95 18.06 -9.59
N LEU A 245 -30.99 18.41 -8.31
CA LEU A 245 -32.06 19.07 -7.61
C LEU A 245 -31.52 20.32 -6.96
#